data_df8ac802cc56359e11b770bc8072972d
#
_entry.id   df8ac802cc56359e11b770bc8072972d
#
_cell.length_a   1.000
_cell.length_b   1.000
_cell.length_c   1.000
_cell.angle_alpha   90.00
_cell.angle_beta   90.00
_cell.angle_gamma   90.00
#
_symmetry.space_group_name_H-M   'P 1'
#
loop_
_entity.id
_entity.type
_entity.pdbx_description
1 polymer ?
#
loop_
_entity_poly.entity_id
_entity_poly.type
_entity_poly.pdbx_seq_one_letter_code
_entity_poly.pdbx_strand_id
1 'polypeptide(L)'
;MNALPVTLSVPVWAEAGRSADPAQPVLVFLHGIGGGKQGFTSQLAYFGQAGWRALAWDMPGYGQSAALNPIDFPALADALLRMLDAAGIQHAVLIGHSMGGMVAQQAWTQYPQRIAGLVIAASSPAFGNSTGDFQKQFVAQRLAPLDAGKTMADVADALIPTMVAPAYQGAGFALARACM
;
A
#
# COMPACT_ATOMS: atom_id res chain seq x y z
N MET A 1 33.07 12.35 -13.17
CA MET A 1 32.49 11.05 -12.78
C MET A 1 31.01 11.11 -13.12
N ASN A 2 30.60 10.51 -14.23
CA ASN A 2 29.18 10.40 -14.56
C ASN A 2 28.58 9.36 -13.62
N ALA A 3 27.70 9.80 -12.71
CA ALA A 3 26.87 8.89 -11.96
C ALA A 3 26.03 8.08 -12.96
N LEU A 4 26.11 6.75 -12.89
CA LEU A 4 25.24 5.88 -13.66
C LEU A 4 23.79 6.25 -13.31
N PRO A 5 22.85 6.27 -14.27
CA PRO A 5 21.48 6.54 -13.99
C PRO A 5 20.98 5.53 -12.95
N VAL A 6 20.49 6.03 -11.81
CA VAL A 6 19.84 5.20 -10.81
C VAL A 6 18.59 4.62 -11.48
N THR A 7 18.65 3.35 -11.87
CA THR A 7 17.48 2.65 -12.38
C THR A 7 16.51 2.50 -11.20
N LEU A 8 15.51 3.36 -11.14
CA LEU A 8 14.48 3.30 -10.10
C LEU A 8 13.72 1.98 -10.27
N SER A 9 13.75 1.16 -9.23
CA SER A 9 13.08 -0.15 -9.24
C SER A 9 11.56 0.01 -9.39
N VAL A 10 10.96 -0.95 -10.11
CA VAL A 10 9.50 -1.06 -10.22
C VAL A 10 9.00 -1.84 -9.00
N PRO A 11 7.96 -1.37 -8.29
CA PRO A 11 7.35 -2.12 -7.19
C PRO A 11 6.84 -3.48 -7.67
N VAL A 12 6.92 -4.48 -6.80
CA VAL A 12 6.37 -5.81 -7.06
C VAL A 12 4.87 -5.81 -6.79
N TRP A 13 4.10 -6.56 -7.58
CA TRP A 13 2.65 -6.69 -7.41
C TRP A 13 2.18 -8.13 -7.59
N ALA A 14 0.98 -8.40 -7.11
CA ALA A 14 0.17 -9.56 -7.45
C ALA A 14 -0.99 -9.11 -8.34
N GLU A 15 -1.44 -9.96 -9.23
CA GLU A 15 -2.49 -9.66 -10.21
C GLU A 15 -3.48 -10.81 -10.31
N ALA A 16 -4.76 -10.49 -10.52
CA ALA A 16 -5.80 -11.44 -10.84
C ALA A 16 -6.79 -10.88 -11.86
N GLY A 17 -7.38 -11.79 -12.61
CA GLY A 17 -8.41 -11.48 -13.62
C GLY A 17 -7.86 -10.81 -14.87
N ARG A 18 -8.79 -10.62 -15.81
CA ARG A 18 -8.57 -9.84 -17.03
C ARG A 18 -9.89 -9.18 -17.39
N SER A 19 -9.85 -7.92 -17.79
CA SER A 19 -11.04 -7.29 -18.39
C SER A 19 -11.18 -7.71 -19.83
N ALA A 20 -12.40 -7.99 -20.24
CA ALA A 20 -12.75 -8.16 -21.65
C ALA A 20 -12.88 -6.81 -22.38
N ASP A 21 -13.13 -5.74 -21.63
CA ASP A 21 -13.23 -4.37 -22.15
C ASP A 21 -11.89 -3.64 -21.89
N PRO A 22 -11.12 -3.29 -22.92
CA PRO A 22 -9.87 -2.57 -22.79
C PRO A 22 -10.05 -1.14 -22.25
N ALA A 23 -11.25 -0.58 -22.30
CA ALA A 23 -11.57 0.73 -21.74
C ALA A 23 -11.88 0.67 -20.23
N GLN A 24 -12.11 -0.51 -19.69
CA GLN A 24 -12.38 -0.69 -18.26
C GLN A 24 -11.11 -0.36 -17.44
N PRO A 25 -11.18 0.57 -16.47
CA PRO A 25 -10.03 0.88 -15.64
C PRO A 25 -9.63 -0.32 -14.76
N VAL A 26 -8.34 -0.45 -14.48
CA VAL A 26 -7.79 -1.52 -13.65
C VAL A 26 -7.93 -1.15 -12.18
N LEU A 27 -8.32 -2.11 -11.33
CA LEU A 27 -8.38 -1.92 -9.89
C LEU A 27 -6.98 -2.11 -9.28
N VAL A 28 -6.51 -1.15 -8.48
CA VAL A 28 -5.18 -1.20 -7.86
C VAL A 28 -5.31 -0.98 -6.37
N PHE A 29 -4.95 -2.01 -5.60
CA PHE A 29 -5.03 -2.03 -4.14
C PHE A 29 -3.71 -1.61 -3.52
N LEU A 30 -3.77 -0.60 -2.64
CA LEU A 30 -2.63 0.01 -1.97
C LEU A 30 -2.77 -0.19 -0.46
N HIS A 31 -1.86 -0.95 0.14
CA HIS A 31 -1.88 -1.26 1.57
C HIS A 31 -1.37 -0.11 2.44
N GLY A 32 -1.68 -0.16 3.73
CA GLY A 32 -1.14 0.72 4.76
C GLY A 32 0.13 0.19 5.41
N ILE A 33 0.57 0.84 6.49
CA ILE A 33 1.71 0.41 7.31
C ILE A 33 1.44 -1.01 7.83
N GLY A 34 2.45 -1.87 7.76
CA GLY A 34 2.36 -3.26 8.19
C GLY A 34 1.52 -4.14 7.26
N GLY A 35 1.22 -3.67 6.04
CA GLY A 35 0.51 -4.41 5.03
C GLY A 35 1.45 -4.97 3.95
N GLY A 36 0.84 -5.60 2.93
CA GLY A 36 1.50 -6.12 1.74
C GLY A 36 0.46 -6.55 0.72
N LYS A 37 0.91 -6.90 -0.49
CA LYS A 37 0.02 -7.36 -1.57
C LYS A 37 -0.81 -8.58 -1.17
N GLN A 38 -0.29 -9.44 -0.29
CA GLN A 38 -1.00 -10.62 0.20
C GLN A 38 -2.27 -10.28 1.00
N GLY A 39 -2.31 -9.11 1.65
CA GLY A 39 -3.48 -8.62 2.38
C GLY A 39 -4.73 -8.47 1.51
N PHE A 40 -4.56 -8.38 0.18
CA PHE A 40 -5.64 -8.24 -0.78
C PHE A 40 -5.95 -9.51 -1.59
N THR A 41 -5.45 -10.68 -1.17
CA THR A 41 -5.66 -11.93 -1.91
C THR A 41 -7.15 -12.23 -2.16
N SER A 42 -8.01 -12.02 -1.16
CA SER A 42 -9.45 -12.23 -1.29
C SER A 42 -10.11 -11.26 -2.26
N GLN A 43 -9.69 -9.99 -2.23
CA GLN A 43 -10.19 -8.95 -3.14
C GLN A 43 -9.75 -9.22 -4.57
N LEU A 44 -8.48 -9.59 -4.77
CA LEU A 44 -7.98 -9.98 -6.09
C LEU A 44 -8.77 -11.15 -6.66
N ALA A 45 -9.02 -12.20 -5.86
CA ALA A 45 -9.79 -13.36 -6.28
C ALA A 45 -11.23 -12.98 -6.65
N TYR A 46 -11.90 -12.20 -5.80
CA TYR A 46 -13.27 -11.76 -6.02
C TYR A 46 -13.42 -10.92 -7.29
N PHE A 47 -12.63 -9.86 -7.42
CA PHE A 47 -12.73 -8.96 -8.57
C PHE A 47 -12.25 -9.63 -9.86
N GLY A 48 -11.23 -10.50 -9.78
CA GLY A 48 -10.79 -11.29 -10.93
C GLY A 48 -11.88 -12.21 -11.47
N GLN A 49 -12.63 -12.89 -10.58
CA GLN A 49 -13.79 -13.70 -10.96
C GLN A 49 -14.97 -12.87 -11.49
N ALA A 50 -15.11 -11.63 -11.02
CA ALA A 50 -16.13 -10.68 -11.49
C ALA A 50 -15.77 -9.99 -12.82
N GLY A 51 -14.70 -10.41 -13.51
CA GLY A 51 -14.30 -9.89 -14.82
C GLY A 51 -13.50 -8.57 -14.77
N TRP A 52 -12.93 -8.22 -13.61
CA TRP A 52 -12.03 -7.10 -13.47
C TRP A 52 -10.56 -7.54 -13.55
N ARG A 53 -9.72 -6.72 -14.13
CA ARG A 53 -8.29 -6.80 -13.91
C ARG A 53 -7.97 -6.08 -12.60
N ALA A 54 -7.35 -6.75 -11.65
CA ALA A 54 -7.09 -6.24 -10.30
C ALA A 54 -5.65 -6.53 -9.88
N LEU A 55 -4.95 -5.51 -9.38
CA LEU A 55 -3.58 -5.58 -8.87
C LEU A 55 -3.52 -5.18 -7.41
N ALA A 56 -2.57 -5.76 -6.67
CA ALA A 56 -2.18 -5.32 -5.34
C ALA A 56 -0.66 -5.20 -5.29
N TRP A 57 -0.13 -4.10 -4.82
CA TRP A 57 1.30 -3.86 -4.78
C TRP A 57 1.94 -4.21 -3.44
N ASP A 58 3.24 -4.46 -3.45
CA ASP A 58 4.08 -4.24 -2.29
C ASP A 58 4.61 -2.80 -2.39
N MET A 59 4.24 -1.94 -1.44
CA MET A 59 4.76 -0.57 -1.37
C MET A 59 6.29 -0.61 -1.31
N PRO A 60 7.02 0.36 -1.91
CA PRO A 60 8.47 0.44 -1.74
C PRO A 60 8.92 0.31 -0.30
N GLY A 61 9.86 -0.60 -0.04
CA GLY A 61 10.33 -0.96 1.30
C GLY A 61 9.52 -2.07 1.99
N TYR A 62 8.47 -2.61 1.33
CA TYR A 62 7.69 -3.74 1.83
C TYR A 62 7.83 -4.96 0.92
N GLY A 63 7.68 -6.13 1.52
CA GLY A 63 7.69 -7.41 0.81
C GLY A 63 8.92 -7.56 -0.07
N GLN A 64 8.70 -7.65 -1.38
CA GLN A 64 9.76 -7.82 -2.38
C GLN A 64 10.13 -6.50 -3.11
N SER A 65 9.47 -5.38 -2.77
CA SER A 65 9.76 -4.08 -3.39
C SER A 65 10.96 -3.41 -2.73
N ALA A 66 11.91 -2.96 -3.55
CA ALA A 66 13.06 -2.21 -3.07
C ALA A 66 12.63 -0.91 -2.37
N ALA A 67 13.33 -0.54 -1.31
CA ALA A 67 13.10 0.71 -0.62
C ALA A 67 13.49 1.93 -1.48
N LEU A 68 12.83 3.06 -1.23
CA LEU A 68 13.20 4.36 -1.80
C LEU A 68 14.08 5.13 -0.81
N ASN A 69 14.93 5.97 -1.34
CA ASN A 69 15.70 6.93 -0.56
C ASN A 69 15.86 8.25 -1.35
N PRO A 70 15.28 9.37 -0.89
CA PRO A 70 14.36 9.47 0.25
C PRO A 70 13.02 8.78 0.01
N ILE A 71 12.31 8.42 1.09
CA ILE A 71 10.94 7.97 1.04
C ILE A 71 10.00 9.11 1.45
N ASP A 72 9.16 9.54 0.53
CA ASP A 72 8.10 10.53 0.74
C ASP A 72 6.88 10.21 -0.13
N PHE A 73 5.77 10.89 0.07
CA PHE A 73 4.55 10.63 -0.70
C PHE A 73 4.69 10.90 -2.20
N PRO A 74 5.35 11.98 -2.65
CA PRO A 74 5.67 12.17 -4.06
C PRO A 74 6.44 11.00 -4.67
N ALA A 75 7.51 10.53 -4.02
CA ALA A 75 8.32 9.41 -4.51
C ALA A 75 7.53 8.08 -4.53
N LEU A 76 6.60 7.87 -3.56
CA LEU A 76 5.69 6.72 -3.55
C LEU A 76 4.69 6.79 -4.71
N ALA A 77 4.15 7.98 -5.03
CA ALA A 77 3.27 8.18 -6.19
C ALA A 77 4.01 7.94 -7.51
N ASP A 78 5.27 8.38 -7.63
CA ASP A 78 6.12 8.10 -8.79
C ASP A 78 6.41 6.59 -8.93
N ALA A 79 6.62 5.90 -7.81
CA ALA A 79 6.81 4.45 -7.82
C ALA A 79 5.54 3.71 -8.27
N LEU A 80 4.37 4.16 -7.81
CA LEU A 80 3.08 3.65 -8.27
C LEU A 80 2.92 3.85 -9.77
N LEU A 81 3.25 5.04 -10.29
CA LEU A 81 3.17 5.31 -11.73
C LEU A 81 4.08 4.37 -12.53
N ARG A 82 5.32 4.15 -12.09
CA ARG A 82 6.22 3.18 -12.73
C ARG A 82 5.63 1.77 -12.74
N MET A 83 4.95 1.36 -11.66
CA MET A 83 4.26 0.06 -11.63
C MET A 83 3.11 0.03 -12.64
N LEU A 84 2.29 1.07 -12.73
CA LEU A 84 1.21 1.16 -13.72
C LEU A 84 1.77 1.05 -15.15
N ASP A 85 2.85 1.75 -15.45
CA ASP A 85 3.51 1.71 -16.76
C ASP A 85 4.05 0.32 -17.08
N ALA A 86 4.76 -0.30 -16.13
CA ALA A 86 5.29 -1.66 -16.29
C ALA A 86 4.19 -2.72 -16.46
N ALA A 87 3.03 -2.52 -15.83
CA ALA A 87 1.87 -3.37 -15.99
C ALA A 87 1.00 -3.04 -17.22
N GLY A 88 1.39 -2.02 -18.02
CA GLY A 88 0.63 -1.58 -19.20
C GLY A 88 -0.74 -0.97 -18.87
N ILE A 89 -0.89 -0.35 -17.67
CA ILE A 89 -2.14 0.23 -17.19
C ILE A 89 -2.17 1.72 -17.55
N GLN A 90 -3.14 2.13 -18.36
CA GLN A 90 -3.34 3.53 -18.71
C GLN A 90 -4.21 4.27 -17.70
N HIS A 91 -5.27 3.62 -17.20
CA HIS A 91 -6.21 4.20 -16.24
C HIS A 91 -6.47 3.22 -15.10
N ALA A 92 -6.33 3.69 -13.86
CA ALA A 92 -6.52 2.90 -12.65
C ALA A 92 -7.59 3.51 -11.74
N VAL A 93 -8.40 2.65 -11.11
CA VAL A 93 -9.11 2.99 -9.88
C VAL A 93 -8.23 2.57 -8.72
N LEU A 94 -7.78 3.53 -7.90
CA LEU A 94 -6.93 3.27 -6.75
C LEU A 94 -7.79 3.01 -5.51
N ILE A 95 -7.59 1.87 -4.87
CA ILE A 95 -8.24 1.47 -3.62
C ILE A 95 -7.17 1.50 -2.52
N GLY A 96 -7.12 2.61 -1.78
CA GLY A 96 -6.09 2.86 -0.79
C GLY A 96 -6.60 2.67 0.64
N HIS A 97 -5.94 1.78 1.40
CA HIS A 97 -6.19 1.59 2.82
C HIS A 97 -5.14 2.33 3.64
N SER A 98 -5.57 3.13 4.64
CA SER A 98 -4.69 3.85 5.57
C SER A 98 -3.64 4.68 4.79
N MET A 99 -2.33 4.46 5.00
CA MET A 99 -1.26 5.14 4.27
C MET A 99 -1.37 4.94 2.74
N GLY A 100 -1.85 3.79 2.27
CA GLY A 100 -2.13 3.57 0.85
C GLY A 100 -3.18 4.54 0.28
N GLY A 101 -4.13 4.99 1.12
CA GLY A 101 -5.09 6.03 0.75
C GLY A 101 -4.44 7.42 0.62
N MET A 102 -3.40 7.71 1.39
CA MET A 102 -2.62 8.95 1.24
C MET A 102 -1.80 8.92 -0.06
N VAL A 103 -1.17 7.77 -0.36
CA VAL A 103 -0.46 7.56 -1.64
C VAL A 103 -1.41 7.71 -2.83
N ALA A 104 -2.63 7.14 -2.74
CA ALA A 104 -3.64 7.27 -3.79
C ALA A 104 -4.02 8.75 -4.06
N GLN A 105 -4.21 9.53 -3.01
CA GLN A 105 -4.51 10.97 -3.11
C GLN A 105 -3.34 11.74 -3.71
N GLN A 106 -2.11 11.43 -3.29
CA GLN A 106 -0.90 12.03 -3.86
C GLN A 106 -0.74 11.70 -5.34
N ALA A 107 -0.96 10.44 -5.72
CA ALA A 107 -0.91 10.00 -7.11
C ALA A 107 -1.98 10.71 -7.97
N TRP A 108 -3.19 10.86 -7.45
CA TRP A 108 -4.23 11.63 -8.16
C TRP A 108 -3.84 13.10 -8.35
N THR A 109 -3.18 13.71 -7.36
CA THR A 109 -2.71 15.11 -7.47
C THR A 109 -1.61 15.26 -8.52
N GLN A 110 -0.67 14.32 -8.60
CA GLN A 110 0.46 14.39 -9.54
C GLN A 110 0.08 13.92 -10.96
N TYR A 111 -0.80 12.91 -11.06
CA TYR A 111 -1.10 12.19 -12.31
C TYR A 111 -2.62 12.03 -12.53
N PRO A 112 -3.42 13.10 -12.46
CA PRO A 112 -4.89 13.00 -12.50
C PRO A 112 -5.41 12.27 -13.75
N GLN A 113 -4.71 12.40 -14.88
CA GLN A 113 -5.07 11.74 -16.13
C GLN A 113 -4.89 10.20 -16.11
N ARG A 114 -4.15 9.65 -15.13
CA ARG A 114 -3.91 8.21 -15.00
C ARG A 114 -4.87 7.56 -14.00
N ILE A 115 -5.64 8.35 -13.26
CA ILE A 115 -6.48 7.89 -12.15
C ILE A 115 -7.95 8.10 -12.50
N ALA A 116 -8.65 7.00 -12.78
CA ALA A 116 -10.08 6.99 -13.12
C ALA A 116 -10.99 7.14 -11.90
N GLY A 117 -10.50 6.84 -10.70
CA GLY A 117 -11.26 6.97 -9.47
C GLY A 117 -10.46 6.63 -8.23
N LEU A 118 -10.97 7.04 -7.07
CA LEU A 118 -10.38 6.78 -5.75
C LEU A 118 -11.40 6.13 -4.83
N VAL A 119 -10.97 5.08 -4.13
CA VAL A 119 -11.64 4.51 -2.96
C VAL A 119 -10.70 4.67 -1.77
N ILE A 120 -11.11 5.47 -0.80
CA ILE A 120 -10.30 5.82 0.37
C ILE A 120 -10.88 5.10 1.60
N ALA A 121 -10.17 4.08 2.08
CA ALA A 121 -10.59 3.26 3.21
C ALA A 121 -9.72 3.53 4.44
N ALA A 122 -10.35 3.90 5.56
CA ALA A 122 -9.68 4.17 6.83
C ALA A 122 -8.45 5.09 6.69
N SER A 123 -8.57 6.16 5.89
CA SER A 123 -7.50 7.10 5.57
C SER A 123 -7.97 8.54 5.61
N SER A 124 -7.05 9.46 5.51
CA SER A 124 -7.28 10.91 5.50
C SER A 124 -6.28 11.61 4.58
N PRO A 125 -6.53 12.87 4.17
CA PRO A 125 -5.58 13.62 3.36
C PRO A 125 -4.30 14.01 4.13
N ALA A 126 -4.36 14.03 5.45
CA ALA A 126 -3.22 14.33 6.30
C ALA A 126 -3.31 13.53 7.60
N PHE A 127 -2.16 13.08 8.11
CA PHE A 127 -2.08 12.39 9.39
C PHE A 127 -1.75 13.38 10.50
N GLY A 128 -2.78 13.86 11.19
CA GLY A 128 -2.66 14.81 12.30
C GLY A 128 -2.21 16.22 11.86
N ASN A 129 -1.67 16.97 12.82
CA ASN A 129 -1.13 18.31 12.64
C ASN A 129 0.40 18.25 12.79
N SER A 130 1.15 18.84 11.86
CA SER A 130 2.63 18.87 11.87
C SER A 130 3.24 19.45 13.16
N THR A 131 2.51 20.29 13.90
CA THR A 131 2.91 20.87 15.18
C THR A 131 2.31 20.15 16.40
N GLY A 132 1.43 19.16 16.18
CA GLY A 132 0.70 18.47 17.23
C GLY A 132 1.51 17.35 17.89
N ASP A 133 1.33 17.17 19.20
CA ASP A 133 2.00 16.12 19.97
C ASP A 133 1.47 14.72 19.63
N PHE A 134 0.24 14.61 19.11
CA PHE A 134 -0.37 13.31 18.75
C PHE A 134 0.49 12.52 17.76
N GLN A 135 0.98 13.15 16.68
CA GLN A 135 1.82 12.45 15.71
C GLN A 135 3.14 11.98 16.30
N LYS A 136 3.79 12.86 17.08
CA LYS A 136 5.06 12.53 17.73
C LYS A 136 4.88 11.34 18.68
N GLN A 137 3.82 11.37 19.51
CA GLN A 137 3.51 10.26 20.43
C GLN A 137 3.15 8.98 19.67
N PHE A 138 2.34 9.07 18.63
CA PHE A 138 1.96 7.93 17.81
C PHE A 138 3.18 7.25 17.17
N VAL A 139 4.10 8.03 16.60
CA VAL A 139 5.34 7.50 16.00
C VAL A 139 6.23 6.92 17.09
N ALA A 140 6.46 7.65 18.18
CA ALA A 140 7.31 7.19 19.29
C ALA A 140 6.82 5.86 19.89
N GLN A 141 5.50 5.72 20.10
CA GLN A 141 4.93 4.46 20.62
C GLN A 141 5.13 3.26 19.69
N ARG A 142 5.17 3.49 18.38
CA ARG A 142 5.39 2.42 17.40
C ARG A 142 6.85 2.08 17.18
N LEU A 143 7.74 3.05 17.35
CA LEU A 143 9.19 2.83 17.25
C LEU A 143 9.79 2.27 18.53
N ALA A 144 9.25 2.63 19.70
CA ALA A 144 9.79 2.22 21.00
C ALA A 144 10.05 0.70 21.14
N PRO A 145 9.17 -0.22 20.69
CA PRO A 145 9.47 -1.65 20.72
C PRO A 145 10.71 -2.02 19.86
N LEU A 146 10.86 -1.42 18.69
CA LEU A 146 11.97 -1.66 17.78
C LEU A 146 13.28 -1.08 18.34
N ASP A 147 13.22 0.10 18.92
CA ASP A 147 14.35 0.74 19.61
C ASP A 147 14.79 -0.09 20.83
N ALA A 148 13.86 -0.82 21.44
CA ALA A 148 14.14 -1.79 22.52
C ALA A 148 14.59 -3.17 22.01
N GLY A 149 14.88 -3.32 20.72
CA GLY A 149 15.39 -4.55 20.12
C GLY A 149 14.33 -5.61 19.80
N LYS A 150 13.06 -5.27 19.85
CA LYS A 150 11.97 -6.16 19.39
C LYS A 150 11.99 -6.31 17.88
N THR A 151 11.57 -7.46 17.39
CA THR A 151 11.41 -7.73 15.96
C THR A 151 10.04 -7.23 15.46
N MET A 152 9.89 -7.11 14.14
CA MET A 152 8.57 -6.83 13.54
C MET A 152 7.54 -7.92 13.87
N ALA A 153 7.95 -9.18 14.02
CA ALA A 153 7.08 -10.26 14.47
C ALA A 153 6.55 -10.01 15.89
N ASP A 154 7.41 -9.56 16.83
CA ASP A 154 7.00 -9.20 18.20
C ASP A 154 6.00 -8.02 18.17
N VAL A 155 6.24 -7.04 17.32
CA VAL A 155 5.34 -5.89 17.14
C VAL A 155 3.99 -6.36 16.57
N ALA A 156 3.99 -7.25 15.56
CA ALA A 156 2.79 -7.81 14.98
C ALA A 156 1.95 -8.57 16.03
N ASP A 157 2.59 -9.44 16.80
CA ASP A 157 1.93 -10.26 17.83
C ASP A 157 1.28 -9.39 18.93
N ALA A 158 1.88 -8.24 19.25
CA ALA A 158 1.31 -7.30 20.21
C ALA A 158 0.20 -6.41 19.61
N LEU A 159 0.35 -5.99 18.36
CA LEU A 159 -0.51 -4.97 17.76
C LEU A 159 -1.79 -5.56 17.11
N ILE A 160 -1.66 -6.66 16.36
CA ILE A 160 -2.76 -7.22 15.56
C ILE A 160 -4.00 -7.54 16.42
N PRO A 161 -3.88 -8.14 17.65
CA PRO A 161 -5.03 -8.38 18.50
C PRO A 161 -5.82 -7.12 18.88
N THR A 162 -5.16 -5.96 18.91
CA THR A 162 -5.81 -4.67 19.23
C THR A 162 -6.55 -4.05 18.04
N MET A 163 -6.30 -4.54 16.83
CA MET A 163 -6.88 -4.01 15.59
C MET A 163 -8.13 -4.74 15.13
N VAL A 164 -8.53 -5.80 15.82
CA VAL A 164 -9.67 -6.64 15.47
C VAL A 164 -10.67 -6.70 16.63
N ALA A 165 -11.92 -7.07 16.33
CA ALA A 165 -12.92 -7.28 17.36
C ALA A 165 -12.48 -8.38 18.34
N PRO A 166 -12.74 -8.25 19.66
CA PRO A 166 -12.29 -9.22 20.67
C PRO A 166 -12.70 -10.68 20.41
N ALA A 167 -13.82 -10.89 19.72
CA ALA A 167 -14.33 -12.23 19.38
C ALA A 167 -13.87 -12.73 18.01
N TYR A 168 -13.01 -11.99 17.29
CA TYR A 168 -12.57 -12.39 15.97
C TYR A 168 -11.58 -13.56 16.05
N GLN A 169 -11.89 -14.65 15.35
CA GLN A 169 -11.05 -15.85 15.27
C GLN A 169 -10.79 -16.28 13.81
N GLY A 170 -10.92 -15.37 12.86
CA GLY A 170 -10.77 -15.66 11.45
C GLY A 170 -9.31 -15.75 10.98
N ALA A 171 -9.13 -16.28 9.77
CA ALA A 171 -7.82 -16.44 9.12
C ALA A 171 -7.06 -15.12 8.90
N GLY A 172 -7.73 -13.97 9.07
CA GLY A 172 -7.11 -12.64 8.93
C GLY A 172 -5.95 -12.38 9.89
N PHE A 173 -5.93 -13.04 11.07
CA PHE A 173 -4.77 -12.93 11.99
C PHE A 173 -3.48 -13.42 11.35
N ALA A 174 -3.49 -14.63 10.81
CA ALA A 174 -2.31 -15.22 10.18
C ALA A 174 -1.87 -14.39 8.97
N LEU A 175 -2.83 -13.91 8.17
CA LEU A 175 -2.56 -13.05 7.03
C LEU A 175 -1.95 -11.71 7.44
N ALA A 176 -2.53 -11.03 8.42
CA ALA A 176 -2.01 -9.76 8.92
C ALA A 176 -0.58 -9.90 9.47
N ARG A 177 -0.31 -10.99 10.22
CA ARG A 177 1.02 -11.30 10.74
C ARG A 177 2.04 -11.57 9.62
N ALA A 178 1.63 -12.25 8.56
CA ALA A 178 2.51 -12.53 7.42
C ALA A 178 2.82 -11.28 6.58
N CYS A 179 2.02 -10.22 6.67
CA CYS A 179 2.24 -8.95 5.97
C CYS A 179 3.17 -7.99 6.73
N MET A 180 3.30 -8.13 8.06
CA MET A 180 4.15 -7.30 8.90
C MET A 180 5.57 -7.85 9.00
#